data_4ed01097e820d8d2f148171ac9dda011
#
_entry.id   4ed01097e820d8d2f148171ac9dda011
#
_cell.length_a   1.000
_cell.length_b   1.000
_cell.length_c   1.000
_cell.angle_alpha   90.00
_cell.angle_beta   90.00
_cell.angle_gamma   90.00
#
_symmetry.space_group_name_H-M   'P 1'
#
loop_
_entity.id
_entity.type
_entity.pdbx_description
1 polymer ?
#
loop_
_entity_poly.entity_id
_entity_poly.type
_entity_poly.pdbx_seq_one_letter_code
_entity_poly.pdbx_strand_id
1 'polypeptide(L)'
;MDREEMKSKILKGFTIALPILLVAVLAMLIVVAMNLSKAENSVPVLNNGGGESTTTSSTENEENQDAPIEDPSSKGLSFISNGDGTCTLGGIGECDDAFVIVPIMSPDGEVVVEIADGAFKNSSAIRGIELPGTIKSIESYAFYGSSIKEMLIPNSVENIGNYAFSGCKYLTKIEVEAGNEKYSSISGALYNADGSILITYPAGKTDNFVNISRDVVKIANMAFYRCSSIKKVNYHGTSASWKSVEIGAGNEVIDEAFIYCAGDSGK
;
A
#
# COMPACT_ATOMS: atom_id res chain seq x y z
N MET A 1 31.59 -10.67 -23.33
CA MET A 1 31.03 -10.58 -21.95
C MET A 1 31.69 -11.70 -21.16
N ASP A 2 32.50 -11.33 -20.18
CA ASP A 2 33.35 -12.27 -19.44
C ASP A 2 32.46 -13.06 -18.42
N ARG A 3 32.90 -14.30 -18.13
CA ARG A 3 32.17 -15.26 -17.25
C ARG A 3 32.00 -14.72 -15.82
N GLU A 4 32.87 -13.84 -15.38
CA GLU A 4 32.83 -13.18 -14.07
C GLU A 4 31.80 -12.04 -14.04
N GLU A 5 31.65 -11.32 -15.15
CA GLU A 5 30.62 -10.27 -15.28
C GLU A 5 29.19 -10.85 -15.28
N MET A 6 29.03 -12.06 -15.86
CA MET A 6 27.77 -12.79 -15.85
C MET A 6 27.41 -13.31 -14.44
N LYS A 7 28.38 -13.81 -13.69
CA LYS A 7 28.20 -14.23 -12.29
C LYS A 7 27.82 -13.05 -11.37
N SER A 8 28.44 -11.88 -11.57
CA SER A 8 28.13 -10.66 -10.82
C SER A 8 26.70 -10.18 -11.06
N LYS A 9 26.19 -10.24 -12.30
CA LYS A 9 24.81 -9.88 -12.65
C LYS A 9 23.80 -10.87 -12.09
N ILE A 10 24.11 -12.17 -12.11
CA ILE A 10 23.28 -13.22 -11.52
C ILE A 10 23.23 -13.07 -10.00
N LEU A 11 24.36 -12.80 -9.34
CA LEU A 11 24.41 -12.63 -7.88
C LEU A 11 23.66 -11.37 -7.41
N LYS A 12 23.74 -10.26 -8.18
CA LYS A 12 22.95 -9.04 -7.90
C LYS A 12 21.47 -9.24 -8.11
N GLY A 13 21.05 -10.05 -9.11
CA GLY A 13 19.65 -10.42 -9.32
C GLY A 13 19.09 -11.24 -8.15
N PHE A 14 19.88 -12.17 -7.58
CA PHE A 14 19.46 -12.99 -6.43
C PHE A 14 19.39 -12.19 -5.13
N THR A 15 20.21 -11.16 -4.94
CA THR A 15 20.22 -10.33 -3.72
C THR A 15 18.98 -9.41 -3.63
N ILE A 16 18.37 -9.08 -4.78
CA ILE A 16 17.18 -8.22 -4.86
C ILE A 16 15.88 -9.04 -4.78
N ALA A 17 15.89 -10.28 -5.31
CA ALA A 17 14.68 -11.13 -5.33
C ALA A 17 14.37 -11.81 -3.98
N LEU A 18 15.37 -12.06 -3.13
CA LEU A 18 15.19 -12.77 -1.86
C LEU A 18 14.32 -12.01 -0.83
N PRO A 19 14.47 -10.68 -0.62
CA PRO A 19 13.60 -9.94 0.29
C PRO A 19 12.16 -9.81 -0.22
N ILE A 20 11.93 -9.77 -1.53
CA ILE A 20 10.58 -9.69 -2.12
C ILE A 20 9.82 -11.00 -1.90
N LEU A 21 10.50 -12.13 -2.10
CA LEU A 21 9.92 -13.46 -1.83
C LEU A 21 9.63 -13.66 -0.33
N LEU A 22 10.46 -13.11 0.56
CA LEU A 22 10.28 -13.20 2.01
C LEU A 22 9.07 -12.39 2.47
N VAL A 23 8.82 -11.21 1.89
CA VAL A 23 7.66 -10.36 2.19
C VAL A 23 6.36 -11.01 1.71
N ALA A 24 6.36 -11.60 0.51
CA ALA A 24 5.21 -12.33 -0.02
C ALA A 24 4.88 -13.58 0.83
N VAL A 25 5.90 -14.33 1.26
CA VAL A 25 5.72 -15.48 2.16
C VAL A 25 5.24 -15.05 3.54
N LEU A 26 5.72 -13.91 4.07
CA LEU A 26 5.29 -13.39 5.36
C LEU A 26 3.83 -12.91 5.31
N ALA A 27 3.41 -12.26 4.22
CA ALA A 27 2.03 -11.86 3.99
C ALA A 27 1.10 -13.09 3.89
N MET A 28 1.54 -14.14 3.18
CA MET A 28 0.80 -15.40 3.09
C MET A 28 0.69 -16.11 4.45
N LEU A 29 1.74 -16.10 5.28
CA LEU A 29 1.72 -16.66 6.64
C LEU A 29 0.77 -15.89 7.57
N ILE A 30 0.67 -14.56 7.43
CA ILE A 30 -0.27 -13.73 8.22
C ILE A 30 -1.71 -14.06 7.85
N VAL A 31 -2.03 -14.22 6.55
CA VAL A 31 -3.36 -14.62 6.07
C VAL A 31 -3.72 -16.02 6.57
N VAL A 32 -2.79 -16.96 6.53
CA VAL A 32 -2.99 -18.33 7.06
C VAL A 32 -3.21 -18.30 8.58
N ALA A 33 -2.46 -17.50 9.34
CA ALA A 33 -2.62 -17.36 10.79
C ALA A 33 -3.98 -16.73 11.15
N MET A 34 -4.46 -15.75 10.39
CA MET A 34 -5.77 -15.13 10.60
C MET A 34 -6.92 -16.09 10.28
N ASN A 35 -6.77 -16.94 9.26
CA ASN A 35 -7.77 -17.97 8.93
C ASN A 35 -7.78 -19.13 9.94
N LEU A 36 -6.65 -19.53 10.49
CA LEU A 36 -6.57 -20.50 11.58
C LEU A 36 -7.25 -20.00 12.87
N SER A 37 -7.08 -18.74 13.22
CA SER A 37 -7.76 -18.12 14.36
C SER A 37 -9.29 -18.05 14.19
N LYS A 38 -9.78 -18.00 12.95
CA LYS A 38 -11.21 -18.04 12.65
C LYS A 38 -11.80 -19.45 12.76
N ALA A 39 -11.00 -20.47 12.52
CA ALA A 39 -11.39 -21.88 12.60
C ALA A 39 -11.49 -22.41 14.05
N GLU A 40 -10.72 -21.84 15.00
CA GLU A 40 -10.77 -22.26 16.41
C GLU A 40 -12.01 -21.84 17.17
N ASN A 41 -12.83 -20.91 16.63
CA ASN A 41 -14.08 -20.43 17.26
C ASN A 41 -15.33 -21.23 16.86
N SER A 42 -15.21 -22.33 16.11
CA SER A 42 -16.32 -23.22 15.75
C SER A 42 -16.08 -24.65 16.22
N VAL A 43 -16.19 -24.89 17.53
CA VAL A 43 -16.20 -26.25 18.09
C VAL A 43 -17.65 -26.70 18.23
N PRO A 44 -18.12 -27.76 17.54
CA PRO A 44 -19.40 -28.39 17.84
C PRO A 44 -19.26 -29.26 19.10
N VAL A 45 -20.16 -29.08 20.02
CA VAL A 45 -20.32 -29.92 21.23
C VAL A 45 -20.70 -31.32 20.79
N LEU A 46 -19.79 -32.31 20.97
CA LEU A 46 -20.07 -33.73 20.79
C LEU A 46 -20.80 -34.29 22.01
N ASN A 47 -22.02 -34.75 21.77
CA ASN A 47 -22.80 -35.50 22.73
C ASN A 47 -22.42 -36.99 22.60
N ASN A 48 -22.07 -37.63 23.72
CA ASN A 48 -21.70 -39.04 23.83
C ASN A 48 -22.89 -39.99 23.67
N GLY A 49 -22.75 -41.04 22.83
CA GLY A 49 -23.59 -42.20 22.85
C GLY A 49 -22.94 -43.37 22.10
N GLY A 50 -22.61 -44.43 22.84
CA GLY A 50 -21.74 -45.54 22.43
C GLY A 50 -22.35 -46.54 21.44
N GLY A 51 -21.48 -47.43 20.96
CA GLY A 51 -21.86 -48.74 20.35
C GLY A 51 -20.98 -49.19 19.19
N GLU A 52 -20.07 -50.14 19.48
CA GLU A 52 -19.57 -51.31 18.75
C GLU A 52 -19.08 -51.26 17.29
N SER A 53 -17.86 -51.66 17.20
CA SER A 53 -17.08 -52.50 16.25
C SER A 53 -17.76 -53.07 15.01
N THR A 54 -17.12 -52.85 13.83
CA THR A 54 -16.72 -53.90 12.87
C THR A 54 -15.67 -53.39 11.87
N THR A 55 -14.60 -54.15 11.77
CA THR A 55 -13.52 -54.08 10.78
C THR A 55 -14.03 -54.40 9.38
N THR A 56 -13.66 -53.63 8.36
CA THR A 56 -13.35 -54.13 7.03
C THR A 56 -12.36 -53.21 6.32
N SER A 57 -11.38 -53.86 5.76
CA SER A 57 -10.24 -53.33 5.01
C SER A 57 -10.63 -52.74 3.65
N SER A 58 -9.75 -51.90 3.20
CA SER A 58 -9.29 -51.73 1.82
C SER A 58 -9.82 -50.56 1.02
N THR A 59 -8.89 -49.97 0.46
CA THR A 59 -8.65 -49.26 -0.81
C THR A 59 -8.37 -47.78 -0.63
N GLU A 60 -7.08 -47.51 -0.66
CA GLU A 60 -6.51 -46.21 -0.94
C GLU A 60 -6.99 -45.79 -2.33
N ASN A 61 -7.92 -44.89 -2.40
CA ASN A 61 -8.14 -44.05 -3.57
C ASN A 61 -7.44 -42.73 -3.26
N GLU A 62 -6.29 -42.54 -3.83
CA GLU A 62 -5.71 -41.21 -4.05
C GLU A 62 -6.66 -40.43 -4.97
N GLU A 63 -7.67 -39.78 -4.38
CA GLU A 63 -8.42 -38.74 -5.04
C GLU A 63 -7.52 -37.47 -5.05
N ASN A 64 -6.82 -37.31 -6.18
CA ASN A 64 -6.16 -36.09 -6.56
C ASN A 64 -7.25 -35.01 -6.71
N GLN A 65 -7.63 -34.38 -5.60
CA GLN A 65 -8.51 -33.22 -5.61
C GLN A 65 -7.70 -31.99 -5.99
N ASP A 66 -7.56 -31.77 -7.30
CA ASP A 66 -7.35 -30.43 -7.86
C ASP A 66 -8.62 -29.60 -7.55
N ALA A 67 -8.75 -29.18 -6.29
CA ALA A 67 -9.71 -28.15 -5.93
C ALA A 67 -9.31 -26.88 -6.70
N PRO A 68 -10.24 -26.23 -7.40
CA PRO A 68 -9.94 -24.97 -8.09
C PRO A 68 -9.32 -24.01 -7.07
N ILE A 69 -8.14 -23.45 -7.38
CA ILE A 69 -7.55 -22.40 -6.58
C ILE A 69 -8.53 -21.23 -6.66
N GLU A 70 -9.28 -21.00 -5.59
CA GLU A 70 -10.20 -19.86 -5.53
C GLU A 70 -9.41 -18.57 -5.67
N ASP A 71 -9.87 -17.69 -6.54
CA ASP A 71 -9.35 -16.35 -6.71
C ASP A 71 -9.54 -15.57 -5.39
N PRO A 72 -8.45 -15.15 -4.70
CA PRO A 72 -8.51 -14.49 -3.41
C PRO A 72 -9.01 -13.05 -3.50
N SER A 73 -9.28 -12.54 -4.72
CA SER A 73 -9.68 -11.15 -4.91
C SER A 73 -11.06 -10.85 -4.29
N SER A 74 -11.22 -9.61 -3.83
CA SER A 74 -12.47 -9.12 -3.25
C SER A 74 -13.60 -9.11 -4.29
N LYS A 75 -14.78 -9.57 -3.87
CA LYS A 75 -15.98 -9.61 -4.72
C LYS A 75 -16.83 -8.36 -4.50
N GLY A 76 -17.66 -8.01 -5.48
CA GLY A 76 -18.61 -6.89 -5.39
C GLY A 76 -18.00 -5.51 -5.62
N LEU A 77 -16.71 -5.42 -5.97
CA LEU A 77 -16.09 -4.16 -6.36
C LEU A 77 -16.75 -3.59 -7.61
N SER A 78 -16.81 -2.25 -7.71
CA SER A 78 -17.39 -1.55 -8.86
C SER A 78 -16.32 -1.27 -9.90
N PHE A 79 -16.57 -1.65 -11.18
CA PHE A 79 -15.66 -1.41 -12.30
C PHE A 79 -16.34 -0.57 -13.39
N ILE A 80 -15.55 0.20 -14.12
CA ILE A 80 -15.97 1.05 -15.23
C ILE A 80 -15.13 0.65 -16.45
N SER A 81 -15.77 0.14 -17.51
CA SER A 81 -15.08 -0.23 -18.74
C SER A 81 -14.50 1.00 -19.45
N ASN A 82 -13.27 0.91 -19.92
CA ASN A 82 -12.63 1.94 -20.74
C ASN A 82 -12.88 1.71 -22.25
N GLY A 83 -13.49 0.55 -22.62
CA GLY A 83 -13.85 0.22 -23.99
C GLY A 83 -12.70 -0.28 -24.87
N ASP A 84 -11.53 -0.53 -24.29
CA ASP A 84 -10.30 -0.99 -24.97
C ASP A 84 -9.75 -2.31 -24.41
N GLY A 85 -10.55 -3.02 -23.60
CA GLY A 85 -10.14 -4.23 -22.89
C GLY A 85 -9.50 -3.95 -21.52
N THR A 86 -9.50 -2.70 -21.11
CA THR A 86 -9.12 -2.28 -19.76
C THR A 86 -10.28 -1.68 -19.00
N CYS A 87 -10.18 -1.61 -17.67
CA CYS A 87 -11.19 -0.98 -16.84
C CYS A 87 -10.55 -0.18 -15.68
N THR A 88 -11.35 0.71 -15.13
CA THR A 88 -11.07 1.52 -13.94
C THR A 88 -11.83 0.95 -12.76
N LEU A 89 -11.17 0.77 -11.60
CA LEU A 89 -11.82 0.47 -10.34
C LEU A 89 -12.56 1.71 -9.84
N GLY A 90 -13.90 1.67 -9.93
CA GLY A 90 -14.78 2.80 -9.59
C GLY A 90 -14.98 2.98 -8.08
N GLY A 91 -14.78 1.92 -7.28
CA GLY A 91 -14.92 1.98 -5.82
C GLY A 91 -15.29 0.66 -5.18
N ILE A 92 -15.72 0.75 -3.91
CA ILE A 92 -16.03 -0.40 -3.06
C ILE A 92 -17.23 -1.23 -3.57
N GLY A 93 -18.19 -0.60 -4.29
CA GLY A 93 -19.39 -1.27 -4.76
C GLY A 93 -20.18 -1.92 -3.61
N GLU A 94 -20.52 -3.20 -3.77
CA GLU A 94 -21.18 -4.05 -2.77
C GLU A 94 -20.18 -4.86 -1.93
N CYS A 95 -18.88 -4.64 -2.11
CA CYS A 95 -17.83 -5.34 -1.35
C CYS A 95 -17.87 -4.92 0.12
N ASP A 96 -17.90 -5.90 1.04
CA ASP A 96 -17.90 -5.69 2.49
C ASP A 96 -16.56 -6.03 3.17
N ASP A 97 -15.53 -6.34 2.38
CA ASP A 97 -14.20 -6.62 2.88
C ASP A 97 -13.55 -5.39 3.51
N ALA A 98 -13.06 -5.55 4.73
CA ALA A 98 -12.28 -4.51 5.40
C ALA A 98 -10.85 -4.41 4.82
N PHE A 99 -10.33 -5.50 4.23
CA PHE A 99 -9.10 -5.55 3.48
C PHE A 99 -9.43 -5.96 2.04
N VAL A 100 -9.31 -5.02 1.13
CA VAL A 100 -9.67 -5.20 -0.28
C VAL A 100 -8.49 -5.74 -1.06
N ILE A 101 -8.68 -6.83 -1.80
CA ILE A 101 -7.71 -7.35 -2.77
C ILE A 101 -8.27 -7.06 -4.17
N VAL A 102 -7.66 -6.10 -4.85
CA VAL A 102 -8.09 -5.71 -6.20
C VAL A 102 -7.66 -6.77 -7.20
N PRO A 103 -8.59 -7.34 -8.00
CA PRO A 103 -8.22 -8.33 -8.99
C PRO A 103 -7.42 -7.73 -10.14
N ILE A 104 -6.65 -8.56 -10.84
CA ILE A 104 -5.96 -8.18 -12.09
C ILE A 104 -6.97 -7.88 -13.21
N MET A 105 -8.10 -8.60 -13.20
CA MET A 105 -9.17 -8.47 -14.22
C MET A 105 -10.52 -8.30 -13.54
N SER A 106 -11.37 -7.47 -14.12
CA SER A 106 -12.77 -7.34 -13.72
C SER A 106 -13.56 -8.64 -14.01
N PRO A 107 -14.75 -8.82 -13.41
CA PRO A 107 -15.63 -9.96 -13.76
C PRO A 107 -15.97 -10.05 -15.25
N ASP A 108 -15.93 -8.94 -15.98
CA ASP A 108 -16.18 -8.87 -17.43
C ASP A 108 -14.94 -9.20 -18.27
N GLY A 109 -13.80 -9.52 -17.63
CA GLY A 109 -12.56 -9.93 -18.30
C GLY A 109 -11.69 -8.76 -18.77
N GLU A 110 -11.92 -7.54 -18.29
CA GLU A 110 -11.10 -6.37 -18.59
C GLU A 110 -9.99 -6.17 -17.57
N VAL A 111 -8.79 -5.79 -18.02
CA VAL A 111 -7.63 -5.57 -17.12
C VAL A 111 -7.83 -4.32 -16.28
N VAL A 112 -7.68 -4.43 -14.97
CA VAL A 112 -7.80 -3.29 -14.04
C VAL A 112 -6.50 -2.48 -14.08
N VAL A 113 -6.58 -1.24 -14.60
CA VAL A 113 -5.39 -0.39 -14.81
C VAL A 113 -5.43 0.92 -14.04
N GLU A 114 -6.56 1.28 -13.47
CA GLU A 114 -6.76 2.58 -12.82
C GLU A 114 -7.66 2.49 -11.60
N ILE A 115 -7.39 3.35 -10.61
CA ILE A 115 -8.30 3.65 -9.49
C ILE A 115 -8.94 5.00 -9.77
N ALA A 116 -10.27 5.06 -9.85
CA ALA A 116 -11.03 6.25 -10.21
C ALA A 116 -10.84 7.43 -9.24
N ASP A 117 -11.16 8.63 -9.73
CA ASP A 117 -11.29 9.82 -8.88
C ASP A 117 -12.29 9.55 -7.75
N GLY A 118 -11.83 9.76 -6.51
CA GLY A 118 -12.63 9.59 -5.31
C GLY A 118 -13.13 8.17 -5.02
N ALA A 119 -12.62 7.11 -5.67
CA ALA A 119 -13.11 5.73 -5.56
C ALA A 119 -13.34 5.25 -4.11
N PHE A 120 -12.44 5.60 -3.20
CA PHE A 120 -12.50 5.27 -1.76
C PHE A 120 -12.49 6.51 -0.87
N LYS A 121 -12.88 7.67 -1.42
CA LYS A 121 -12.93 8.94 -0.67
C LYS A 121 -13.83 8.82 0.56
N ASN A 122 -13.27 9.19 1.73
CA ASN A 122 -13.92 9.12 3.03
C ASN A 122 -14.44 7.71 3.40
N SER A 123 -14.00 6.65 2.74
CA SER A 123 -14.40 5.29 3.09
C SER A 123 -13.93 4.96 4.50
N SER A 124 -14.88 4.66 5.37
CA SER A 124 -14.63 4.14 6.72
C SER A 124 -14.64 2.60 6.75
N ALA A 125 -15.09 1.95 5.68
CA ALA A 125 -15.19 0.50 5.58
C ALA A 125 -13.81 -0.15 5.44
N ILE A 126 -12.97 0.34 4.51
CA ILE A 126 -11.69 -0.27 4.21
C ILE A 126 -10.61 0.10 5.25
N ARG A 127 -9.80 -0.89 5.64
CA ARG A 127 -8.63 -0.76 6.52
C ARG A 127 -7.31 -0.95 5.78
N GLY A 128 -7.36 -1.63 4.65
CA GLY A 128 -6.22 -1.88 3.76
C GLY A 128 -6.72 -2.21 2.36
N ILE A 129 -5.81 -2.11 1.41
CA ILE A 129 -6.05 -2.45 0.01
C ILE A 129 -4.75 -2.94 -0.61
N GLU A 130 -4.85 -4.03 -1.35
CA GLU A 130 -3.77 -4.56 -2.18
C GLU A 130 -4.07 -4.25 -3.64
N LEU A 131 -3.13 -3.62 -4.32
CA LEU A 131 -3.22 -3.21 -5.71
C LEU A 131 -2.40 -4.17 -6.59
N PRO A 132 -2.94 -4.67 -7.71
CA PRO A 132 -2.19 -5.50 -8.63
C PRO A 132 -1.15 -4.68 -9.42
N GLY A 133 -0.10 -5.35 -9.89
CA GLY A 133 0.95 -4.75 -10.72
C GLY A 133 0.49 -4.27 -12.11
N THR A 134 -0.81 -4.30 -12.41
CA THR A 134 -1.40 -3.74 -13.63
C THR A 134 -1.81 -2.27 -13.47
N ILE A 135 -1.91 -1.77 -12.23
CA ILE A 135 -2.34 -0.38 -11.97
C ILE A 135 -1.31 0.61 -12.50
N LYS A 136 -1.76 1.52 -13.36
CA LYS A 136 -0.99 2.60 -13.95
C LYS A 136 -1.30 3.97 -13.34
N SER A 137 -2.54 4.17 -12.90
CA SER A 137 -3.00 5.44 -12.37
C SER A 137 -3.82 5.27 -11.08
N ILE A 138 -3.56 6.16 -10.13
CA ILE A 138 -4.39 6.38 -8.93
C ILE A 138 -4.88 7.82 -9.01
N GLU A 139 -6.16 8.00 -9.32
CA GLU A 139 -6.70 9.33 -9.65
C GLU A 139 -6.88 10.22 -8.42
N SER A 140 -7.25 11.49 -8.68
CA SER A 140 -7.39 12.51 -7.65
C SER A 140 -8.38 12.07 -6.57
N TYR A 141 -8.08 12.37 -5.31
CA TYR A 141 -8.90 12.01 -4.15
C TYR A 141 -9.19 10.51 -3.98
N ALA A 142 -8.58 9.60 -4.73
CA ALA A 142 -8.94 8.18 -4.72
C ALA A 142 -9.10 7.59 -3.31
N PHE A 143 -8.23 7.93 -2.38
CA PHE A 143 -8.29 7.49 -0.98
C PHE A 143 -8.44 8.64 0.02
N TYR A 144 -8.73 9.87 -0.44
CA TYR A 144 -8.84 11.04 0.43
C TYR A 144 -9.71 10.78 1.67
N GLY A 145 -9.14 10.99 2.85
CA GLY A 145 -9.86 10.84 4.12
C GLY A 145 -10.30 9.41 4.45
N SER A 146 -9.86 8.39 3.72
CA SER A 146 -10.20 7.00 3.98
C SER A 146 -9.57 6.46 5.27
N SER A 147 -10.00 5.27 5.69
CA SER A 147 -9.53 4.62 6.92
C SER A 147 -8.40 3.60 6.69
N ILE A 148 -7.75 3.60 5.53
CA ILE A 148 -6.59 2.73 5.25
C ILE A 148 -5.45 3.02 6.24
N LYS A 149 -4.72 1.96 6.62
CA LYS A 149 -3.63 2.05 7.60
C LYS A 149 -2.26 2.13 6.94
N GLU A 150 -2.08 1.41 5.85
CA GLU A 150 -0.86 1.34 5.06
C GLU A 150 -1.20 1.28 3.58
N MET A 151 -0.27 1.69 2.72
CA MET A 151 -0.37 1.64 1.27
C MET A 151 0.95 1.17 0.69
N LEU A 152 0.89 0.14 -0.15
CA LEU A 152 1.97 -0.24 -1.05
C LEU A 152 1.59 0.21 -2.46
N ILE A 153 2.40 1.08 -3.05
CA ILE A 153 2.22 1.58 -4.41
C ILE A 153 3.04 0.67 -5.34
N PRO A 154 2.39 -0.04 -6.28
CA PRO A 154 3.10 -0.89 -7.24
C PRO A 154 4.11 -0.13 -8.10
N ASN A 155 5.15 -0.82 -8.55
CA ASN A 155 6.15 -0.24 -9.44
C ASN A 155 5.59 0.15 -10.82
N SER A 156 4.45 -0.39 -11.19
CA SER A 156 3.71 -0.08 -12.42
C SER A 156 3.02 1.29 -12.42
N VAL A 157 2.84 1.93 -11.23
CA VAL A 157 2.10 3.20 -11.11
C VAL A 157 2.92 4.34 -11.69
N GLU A 158 2.34 4.99 -12.69
CA GLU A 158 2.92 6.09 -13.45
C GLU A 158 2.33 7.46 -13.06
N ASN A 159 1.09 7.47 -12.55
CA ASN A 159 0.39 8.68 -12.15
C ASN A 159 -0.30 8.54 -10.80
N ILE A 160 -0.15 9.56 -9.94
CA ILE A 160 -0.90 9.73 -8.70
C ILE A 160 -1.51 11.12 -8.70
N GLY A 161 -2.82 11.17 -8.73
CA GLY A 161 -3.61 12.40 -8.79
C GLY A 161 -3.54 13.23 -7.50
N ASN A 162 -4.02 14.45 -7.59
CA ASN A 162 -3.99 15.38 -6.47
C ASN A 162 -4.75 14.84 -5.26
N TYR A 163 -4.15 14.98 -4.07
CA TYR A 163 -4.78 14.63 -2.79
C TYR A 163 -5.17 13.15 -2.64
N ALA A 164 -4.64 12.27 -3.49
CA ALA A 164 -5.04 10.85 -3.51
C ALA A 164 -5.03 10.20 -2.12
N PHE A 165 -4.06 10.51 -1.27
CA PHE A 165 -3.92 9.96 0.09
C PHE A 165 -4.05 11.00 1.20
N SER A 166 -4.40 12.26 0.87
CA SER A 166 -4.44 13.34 1.88
C SER A 166 -5.52 13.09 2.93
N GLY A 167 -5.20 13.37 4.19
CA GLY A 167 -6.15 13.32 5.29
C GLY A 167 -6.59 11.92 5.73
N CYS A 168 -5.92 10.86 5.32
CA CYS A 168 -6.13 9.48 5.80
C CYS A 168 -5.61 9.36 7.23
N LYS A 169 -6.46 9.64 8.22
CA LYS A 169 -6.07 9.78 9.64
C LYS A 169 -5.48 8.54 10.30
N TYR A 170 -5.63 7.37 9.69
CA TYR A 170 -5.08 6.12 10.18
C TYR A 170 -3.88 5.64 9.37
N LEU A 171 -3.57 6.31 8.26
CA LEU A 171 -2.46 5.95 7.39
C LEU A 171 -1.14 6.28 8.08
N THR A 172 -0.35 5.26 8.40
CA THR A 172 0.93 5.39 9.08
C THR A 172 2.11 5.26 8.14
N LYS A 173 1.89 4.66 6.95
CA LYS A 173 2.96 4.33 6.03
C LYS A 173 2.47 4.28 4.60
N ILE A 174 3.26 4.88 3.68
CA ILE A 174 3.15 4.68 2.24
C ILE A 174 4.50 4.13 1.78
N GLU A 175 4.50 2.95 1.19
CA GLU A 175 5.65 2.36 0.53
C GLU A 175 5.47 2.38 -0.97
N VAL A 176 6.58 2.42 -1.69
CA VAL A 176 6.64 2.33 -3.15
C VAL A 176 7.53 1.15 -3.49
N GLU A 177 7.04 0.25 -4.36
CA GLU A 177 7.81 -0.90 -4.80
C GLU A 177 9.09 -0.49 -5.51
N ALA A 178 10.14 -1.30 -5.33
CA ALA A 178 11.42 -1.10 -6.00
C ALA A 178 11.24 -1.15 -7.52
N GLY A 179 11.87 -0.19 -8.22
CA GLY A 179 11.77 -0.09 -9.67
C GLY A 179 10.68 0.87 -10.16
N ASN A 180 9.89 1.49 -9.28
CA ASN A 180 9.01 2.57 -9.70
C ASN A 180 9.85 3.77 -10.16
N GLU A 181 9.60 4.26 -11.39
CA GLU A 181 10.36 5.35 -12.03
C GLU A 181 9.80 6.74 -11.73
N LYS A 182 8.62 6.85 -11.13
CA LYS A 182 7.89 8.10 -10.91
C LYS A 182 7.84 8.51 -9.44
N TYR A 183 7.86 7.54 -8.53
CA TYR A 183 7.64 7.75 -7.11
C TYR A 183 8.65 7.03 -6.25
N SER A 184 8.85 7.54 -5.05
CA SER A 184 9.68 6.93 -4.02
C SER A 184 9.02 7.10 -2.64
N SER A 185 9.44 6.27 -1.68
CA SER A 185 9.04 6.45 -0.29
C SER A 185 10.27 6.74 0.59
N ILE A 186 10.18 7.77 1.42
CA ILE A 186 11.23 8.13 2.38
C ILE A 186 10.60 8.20 3.76
N SER A 187 11.05 7.32 4.66
CA SER A 187 10.50 7.20 6.03
C SER A 187 8.97 6.99 6.05
N GLY A 188 8.43 6.29 5.04
CA GLY A 188 7.01 6.00 4.92
C GLY A 188 6.15 7.16 4.41
N ALA A 189 6.74 8.24 3.92
CA ALA A 189 6.05 9.32 3.22
C ALA A 189 6.29 9.22 1.72
N LEU A 190 5.33 9.67 0.92
CA LEU A 190 5.36 9.62 -0.54
C LEU A 190 6.06 10.83 -1.13
N TYR A 191 6.98 10.57 -2.03
CA TYR A 191 7.73 11.56 -2.80
C TYR A 191 7.68 11.24 -4.30
N ASN A 192 8.05 12.22 -5.14
CA ASN A 192 8.44 11.94 -6.52
C ASN A 192 9.74 11.11 -6.58
N ALA A 193 10.11 10.61 -7.74
CA ALA A 193 11.19 9.64 -7.89
C ALA A 193 12.55 10.10 -7.31
N ASP A 194 12.92 11.37 -7.51
CA ASP A 194 14.19 11.94 -7.04
C ASP A 194 14.13 12.48 -5.60
N GLY A 195 12.98 12.40 -4.93
CA GLY A 195 12.80 12.84 -3.54
C GLY A 195 12.75 14.36 -3.36
N SER A 196 12.68 15.14 -4.44
CA SER A 196 12.67 16.61 -4.39
C SER A 196 11.29 17.20 -4.04
N ILE A 197 10.21 16.44 -4.24
CA ILE A 197 8.84 16.86 -3.94
C ILE A 197 8.23 15.90 -2.92
N LEU A 198 7.88 16.40 -1.72
CA LEU A 198 7.08 15.67 -0.75
C LEU A 198 5.60 15.77 -1.18
N ILE A 199 5.01 14.64 -1.58
CA ILE A 199 3.65 14.56 -2.11
C ILE A 199 2.63 14.36 -0.99
N THR A 200 2.88 13.39 -0.09
CA THR A 200 1.97 13.10 1.04
C THR A 200 2.76 12.57 2.24
N TYR A 201 2.55 13.18 3.39
CA TYR A 201 2.97 12.66 4.69
C TYR A 201 1.78 11.95 5.34
N PRO A 202 1.93 10.69 5.81
CA PRO A 202 0.82 9.93 6.39
C PRO A 202 0.27 10.59 7.66
N ALA A 203 -1.02 10.91 7.65
CA ALA A 203 -1.67 11.65 8.74
C ALA A 203 -1.88 10.83 10.03
N GLY A 204 -1.74 9.51 9.95
CA GLY A 204 -1.80 8.60 11.10
C GLY A 204 -0.48 8.42 11.85
N LYS A 205 0.62 9.04 11.39
CA LYS A 205 1.90 9.01 12.14
C LYS A 205 1.77 9.83 13.40
N THR A 206 2.32 9.29 14.49
CA THR A 206 2.25 9.90 15.84
C THR A 206 3.52 10.65 16.23
N ASP A 207 4.55 10.63 15.38
CA ASP A 207 5.78 11.38 15.60
C ASP A 207 5.47 12.88 15.72
N ASN A 208 6.09 13.53 16.71
CA ASN A 208 5.93 14.97 16.88
C ASN A 208 6.92 15.80 16.04
N PHE A 209 7.72 15.14 15.21
CA PHE A 209 8.65 15.77 14.28
C PHE A 209 8.64 15.08 12.92
N VAL A 210 9.07 15.81 11.91
CA VAL A 210 9.35 15.28 10.58
C VAL A 210 10.77 15.63 10.17
N ASN A 211 11.48 14.66 9.54
CA ASN A 211 12.78 14.91 8.91
C ASN A 211 12.57 15.20 7.43
N ILE A 212 13.08 16.33 6.96
CA ILE A 212 13.01 16.76 5.57
C ILE A 212 14.43 16.92 5.03
N SER A 213 14.73 16.23 3.89
CA SER A 213 16.02 16.33 3.22
C SER A 213 16.27 17.75 2.71
N ARG A 214 17.56 18.13 2.62
CA ARG A 214 17.99 19.36 1.95
C ARG A 214 17.61 19.42 0.46
N ASP A 215 17.38 18.27 -0.15
CA ASP A 215 17.06 18.14 -1.57
C ASP A 215 15.59 18.43 -1.88
N VAL A 216 14.74 18.53 -0.84
CA VAL A 216 13.34 18.88 -1.00
C VAL A 216 13.23 20.36 -1.37
N VAL A 217 12.64 20.60 -2.53
CA VAL A 217 12.37 21.95 -3.06
C VAL A 217 10.89 22.31 -3.00
N LYS A 218 10.02 21.29 -2.83
CA LYS A 218 8.56 21.49 -2.78
C LYS A 218 7.88 20.53 -1.81
N ILE A 219 6.92 21.08 -1.07
CA ILE A 219 5.91 20.33 -0.31
C ILE A 219 4.58 20.57 -1.03
N ALA A 220 3.96 19.50 -1.52
CA ALA A 220 2.74 19.57 -2.32
C ALA A 220 1.56 20.13 -1.50
N ASN A 221 0.52 20.61 -2.17
CA ASN A 221 -0.71 21.04 -1.51
C ASN A 221 -1.27 19.91 -0.64
N MET A 222 -1.69 20.21 0.59
CA MET A 222 -2.29 19.28 1.54
C MET A 222 -1.40 18.04 1.83
N ALA A 223 -0.09 18.14 1.64
CA ALA A 223 0.84 17.05 1.94
C ALA A 223 0.82 16.65 3.42
N PHE A 224 0.62 17.61 4.32
CA PHE A 224 0.49 17.41 5.77
C PHE A 224 -0.95 17.60 6.29
N TYR A 225 -1.94 17.49 5.42
CA TYR A 225 -3.33 17.68 5.82
C TYR A 225 -3.75 16.66 6.90
N ARG A 226 -4.29 17.15 8.01
CA ARG A 226 -4.64 16.39 9.23
C ARG A 226 -3.46 15.75 9.99
N CYS A 227 -2.23 16.13 9.73
CA CYS A 227 -1.05 15.68 10.47
C CYS A 227 -0.92 16.46 11.79
N SER A 228 -1.85 16.27 12.74
CA SER A 228 -1.93 17.09 13.98
C SER A 228 -0.80 16.85 14.99
N SER A 229 -0.02 15.78 14.84
CA SER A 229 1.05 15.42 15.77
C SER A 229 2.32 16.25 15.59
N ILE A 230 2.58 16.79 14.40
CA ILE A 230 3.82 17.48 14.05
C ILE A 230 3.94 18.80 14.83
N LYS A 231 5.06 18.95 15.55
CA LYS A 231 5.44 20.17 16.29
C LYS A 231 6.79 20.71 15.85
N LYS A 232 7.57 19.90 15.13
CA LYS A 232 8.93 20.22 14.73
C LYS A 232 9.23 19.70 13.32
N VAL A 233 9.91 20.52 12.53
CA VAL A 233 10.54 20.12 11.26
C VAL A 233 12.04 20.11 11.46
N ASN A 234 12.68 18.98 11.24
CA ASN A 234 14.13 18.85 11.16
C ASN A 234 14.52 18.92 9.67
N TYR A 235 14.87 20.08 9.20
CA TYR A 235 15.35 20.29 7.83
C TYR A 235 16.86 20.10 7.77
N HIS A 236 17.34 19.26 6.88
CA HIS A 236 18.76 18.92 6.79
C HIS A 236 19.59 19.93 5.97
N GLY A 237 18.96 21.00 5.48
CA GLY A 237 19.62 22.16 4.85
C GLY A 237 19.78 23.35 5.79
N THR A 238 20.07 24.52 5.21
CA THR A 238 20.22 25.80 5.91
C THR A 238 18.87 26.54 6.02
N SER A 239 18.78 27.52 6.92
CA SER A 239 17.59 28.40 7.00
C SER A 239 17.35 29.17 5.69
N ALA A 240 18.41 29.50 4.95
CA ALA A 240 18.27 30.15 3.66
C ALA A 240 17.63 29.24 2.62
N SER A 241 18.05 27.97 2.55
CA SER A 241 17.45 27.00 1.64
C SER A 241 16.03 26.62 2.05
N TRP A 242 15.72 26.53 3.36
CA TRP A 242 14.34 26.33 3.82
C TRP A 242 13.36 27.38 3.32
N LYS A 243 13.78 28.66 3.35
CA LYS A 243 12.94 29.78 2.85
C LYS A 243 12.65 29.70 1.36
N SER A 244 13.43 28.90 0.62
CA SER A 244 13.24 28.66 -0.82
C SER A 244 12.38 27.45 -1.12
N VAL A 245 12.02 26.63 -0.11
CA VAL A 245 11.11 25.51 -0.28
C VAL A 245 9.71 26.03 -0.56
N GLU A 246 9.14 25.64 -1.69
CA GLU A 246 7.73 25.92 -2.01
C GLU A 246 6.81 25.10 -1.12
N ILE A 247 6.06 25.73 -0.24
CA ILE A 247 5.09 25.06 0.62
C ILE A 247 3.68 25.32 0.04
N GLY A 248 3.04 24.25 -0.43
CA GLY A 248 1.70 24.29 -0.99
C GLY A 248 0.64 24.58 0.07
N ALA A 249 -0.55 24.98 -0.37
CA ALA A 249 -1.68 25.29 0.51
C ALA A 249 -2.16 24.06 1.31
N GLY A 250 -2.77 24.26 2.48
CA GLY A 250 -3.31 23.19 3.33
C GLY A 250 -2.26 22.46 4.18
N ASN A 251 -1.11 23.14 4.42
CA ASN A 251 0.01 22.64 5.23
C ASN A 251 0.22 23.49 6.50
N GLU A 252 -0.84 24.04 7.08
CA GLU A 252 -0.79 24.98 8.22
C GLU A 252 0.01 24.42 9.40
N VAL A 253 0.02 23.09 9.59
CA VAL A 253 0.83 22.45 10.65
C VAL A 253 2.33 22.71 10.48
N ILE A 254 2.81 22.94 9.26
CA ILE A 254 4.22 23.27 8.98
C ILE A 254 4.50 24.73 9.30
N ASP A 255 3.55 25.62 9.06
CA ASP A 255 3.68 27.04 9.39
C ASP A 255 3.75 27.29 10.91
N GLU A 256 3.06 26.44 11.69
CA GLU A 256 3.04 26.48 13.15
C GLU A 256 4.19 25.72 13.81
N ALA A 257 4.91 24.85 13.05
CA ALA A 257 5.95 24.01 13.59
C ALA A 257 7.26 24.78 13.85
N PHE A 258 8.01 24.33 14.86
CA PHE A 258 9.38 24.79 15.05
C PHE A 258 10.29 24.22 13.96
N ILE A 259 10.94 25.09 13.19
CA ILE A 259 11.85 24.69 12.11
C ILE A 259 13.29 24.68 12.65
N TYR A 260 13.89 23.50 12.65
CA TYR A 260 15.30 23.31 12.95
C TYR A 260 16.07 23.00 11.65
N CYS A 261 17.07 23.84 11.34
CA CYS A 261 17.90 23.71 10.14
C CYS A 261 19.28 23.19 10.53
N ALA A 262 19.57 21.92 10.26
CA ALA A 262 20.82 21.28 10.65
C ALA A 262 22.05 21.88 9.96
N GLY A 263 21.90 22.46 8.77
CA GLY A 263 22.97 23.14 8.02
C GLY A 263 23.48 24.42 8.63
N ASP A 264 22.79 24.99 9.65
CA ASP A 264 23.24 26.19 10.36
C ASP A 264 24.06 25.87 11.62
N SER A 265 24.11 24.62 12.04
CA SER A 265 24.72 24.18 13.32
C SER A 265 26.25 24.12 13.32
N GLY A 266 26.93 24.80 12.42
CA GLY A 266 28.38 24.81 12.28
C GLY A 266 28.99 26.23 12.08
N LYS A 267 28.25 27.30 12.43
CA LYS A 267 28.76 28.68 12.35
C LYS A 267 28.92 29.26 13.73
#